data_5a22460d77e47572b41f7e640d21adcc
#
_entry.id   5a22460d77e47572b41f7e640d21adcc
#
_cell.length_a   1.000
_cell.length_b   1.000
_cell.length_c   1.000
_cell.angle_alpha   90.00
_cell.angle_beta   90.00
_cell.angle_gamma   90.00
#
_symmetry.space_group_name_H-M   'P 1'
#
loop_
_entity.id
_entity.type
_entity.pdbx_description
1 polymer ?
#
loop_
_entity_poly.entity_id
_entity_poly.type
_entity_poly.pdbx_seq_one_letter_code
_entity_poly.pdbx_strand_id
1 'polypeptide(L)'
;MRKKKTWILLLSAIIVCGISSFLYVSSHPKQKSAKDMDAASIMNVLQFKVTKEDLINSIEVKGKSSYEKETRVYAPFTGEVKAWNMADGAQVTKGQLLFELDATPLRTEIASLQTTLKKQKLEADLANFKAAGPQGDSTGVAAGAVGEDDARSRFAAVEARKIQDQLNEVKDSSIQLQLAKKQEKVEQASYTAPEDGIFLFEDSAKIPKSVEESVRIGKIVDLTKLKLVSTVGEFDVFRIKPGMLVQVKVEALKSKKLQGKVEKVSKFAKSGTDQGSGSAQFEVTISLEQSDQLIAGLSLTGTIETERKTSTLVVPTLAVMHEKEIYYVMLQTPQGVERREIEIGMETPEKTEVVKGLNEGDTVVLQ
;
A
#
# COMPACT_ATOMS: atom_id res chain seq x y z
N MET A 1 -84.48 -17.64 62.73
CA MET A 1 -83.48 -17.39 61.63
C MET A 1 -82.49 -16.20 61.83
N ARG A 2 -82.40 -15.59 63.02
CA ARG A 2 -81.53 -14.42 63.31
C ARG A 2 -80.15 -14.76 63.83
N LYS A 3 -79.89 -15.90 64.41
CA LYS A 3 -78.58 -16.25 65.03
C LYS A 3 -77.56 -16.75 64.08
N LYS A 4 -77.88 -17.18 62.83
CA LYS A 4 -76.89 -17.63 61.84
C LYS A 4 -76.20 -16.46 61.04
N LYS A 5 -76.88 -15.30 60.93
CA LYS A 5 -76.28 -14.13 60.22
C LYS A 5 -75.20 -13.42 61.07
N THR A 6 -75.33 -13.40 62.38
CA THR A 6 -74.32 -12.77 63.24
C THR A 6 -73.02 -13.58 63.33
N TRP A 7 -73.12 -14.89 63.21
CA TRP A 7 -71.92 -15.76 63.21
C TRP A 7 -71.11 -15.68 61.94
N ILE A 8 -71.74 -15.48 60.78
CA ILE A 8 -71.08 -15.29 59.49
C ILE A 8 -70.40 -13.95 59.50
N LEU A 9 -70.94 -12.87 60.04
CA LEU A 9 -70.35 -11.57 60.21
C LEU A 9 -69.08 -11.58 61.08
N LEU A 10 -69.13 -12.36 62.19
CA LEU A 10 -67.96 -12.51 63.06
C LEU A 10 -66.82 -13.30 62.39
N LEU A 11 -67.17 -14.34 61.65
CA LEU A 11 -66.16 -15.11 60.88
C LEU A 11 -65.51 -14.28 59.76
N SER A 12 -66.27 -13.46 59.07
CA SER A 12 -65.73 -12.56 58.03
C SER A 12 -64.83 -11.47 58.63
N ALA A 13 -65.15 -10.94 59.82
CA ALA A 13 -64.31 -9.96 60.52
C ALA A 13 -62.98 -10.55 60.97
N ILE A 14 -62.95 -11.81 61.44
CA ILE A 14 -61.71 -12.50 61.81
C ILE A 14 -60.84 -12.77 60.61
N ILE A 15 -61.43 -13.16 59.47
CA ILE A 15 -60.66 -13.38 58.20
C ILE A 15 -60.05 -12.07 57.68
N VAL A 16 -60.82 -10.96 57.73
CA VAL A 16 -60.30 -9.64 57.29
C VAL A 16 -59.18 -9.16 58.21
N CYS A 17 -59.30 -9.33 59.52
CA CYS A 17 -58.22 -9.00 60.46
C CYS A 17 -57.01 -9.90 60.30
N GLY A 18 -57.18 -11.20 59.98
CA GLY A 18 -56.07 -12.11 59.66
C GLY A 18 -55.31 -11.73 58.40
N ILE A 19 -56.04 -11.37 57.34
CA ILE A 19 -55.43 -10.93 56.06
C ILE A 19 -54.77 -9.58 56.28
N SER A 20 -55.36 -8.65 57.00
CA SER A 20 -54.74 -7.33 57.27
C SER A 20 -53.48 -7.47 58.13
N SER A 21 -53.45 -8.37 59.12
CA SER A 21 -52.28 -8.65 59.96
C SER A 21 -51.17 -9.32 59.13
N PHE A 22 -51.51 -10.24 58.18
CA PHE A 22 -50.60 -10.91 57.35
C PHE A 22 -49.97 -9.91 56.32
N LEU A 23 -50.79 -9.04 55.75
CA LEU A 23 -50.27 -7.99 54.80
C LEU A 23 -49.44 -6.96 55.59
N TYR A 24 -49.77 -6.61 56.80
CA TYR A 24 -48.97 -5.69 57.63
C TYR A 24 -47.58 -6.28 57.96
N VAL A 25 -47.51 -7.58 58.30
CA VAL A 25 -46.25 -8.26 58.60
C VAL A 25 -45.44 -8.49 57.36
N SER A 26 -46.05 -8.73 56.15
CA SER A 26 -45.36 -8.93 54.92
C SER A 26 -44.87 -7.60 54.29
N SER A 27 -45.53 -6.47 54.60
CA SER A 27 -45.13 -5.13 54.07
C SER A 27 -44.06 -4.42 54.91
N HIS A 28 -43.75 -4.94 56.10
CA HIS A 28 -42.69 -4.43 56.97
C HIS A 28 -41.65 -5.51 57.21
N PRO A 29 -40.71 -5.69 56.23
CA PRO A 29 -39.56 -6.53 56.51
C PRO A 29 -38.79 -5.89 57.66
N LYS A 30 -38.53 -6.70 58.68
CA LYS A 30 -37.73 -6.28 59.83
C LYS A 30 -36.45 -5.64 59.32
N GLN A 31 -36.34 -4.33 59.52
CA GLN A 31 -35.11 -3.60 59.37
C GLN A 31 -34.09 -4.25 60.28
N LYS A 32 -33.20 -5.08 59.73
CA LYS A 32 -32.01 -5.53 60.49
C LYS A 32 -31.25 -4.28 60.86
N SER A 33 -31.05 -4.13 62.14
CA SER A 33 -30.27 -3.04 62.72
C SER A 33 -28.95 -2.83 61.95
N ALA A 34 -28.73 -1.62 61.50
CA ALA A 34 -27.52 -1.20 60.75
C ALA A 34 -26.24 -1.16 61.63
N LYS A 35 -26.14 -2.09 62.61
CA LYS A 35 -25.05 -2.11 63.59
C LYS A 35 -24.08 -3.28 63.45
N ASP A 36 -24.34 -4.22 62.55
CA ASP A 36 -23.44 -5.36 62.24
C ASP A 36 -23.16 -5.51 60.72
N MET A 37 -23.08 -4.40 60.00
CA MET A 37 -22.37 -4.41 58.73
C MET A 37 -20.91 -4.17 59.04
N ASP A 38 -20.17 -5.28 59.12
CA ASP A 38 -18.71 -5.26 59.09
C ASP A 38 -18.27 -4.28 58.02
N ALA A 39 -17.48 -3.29 58.41
CA ALA A 39 -16.83 -2.31 57.51
C ALA A 39 -15.90 -2.99 56.46
N ALA A 40 -15.78 -4.31 56.52
CA ALA A 40 -15.02 -5.14 55.58
C ALA A 40 -15.75 -5.50 54.27
N SER A 41 -17.05 -5.19 54.11
CA SER A 41 -17.81 -5.65 52.92
C SER A 41 -18.16 -4.55 51.90
N ILE A 42 -17.61 -3.32 51.99
CA ILE A 42 -17.96 -2.19 51.10
C ILE A 42 -16.83 -1.78 50.17
N MET A 43 -15.65 -2.36 50.31
CA MET A 43 -14.62 -2.19 49.29
C MET A 43 -14.40 -3.51 48.55
N ASN A 44 -15.12 -3.73 47.46
CA ASN A 44 -14.67 -4.61 46.40
C ASN A 44 -13.49 -3.90 45.71
N VAL A 45 -12.39 -3.76 46.45
CA VAL A 45 -11.15 -3.20 45.93
C VAL A 45 -10.64 -4.20 44.91
N LEU A 46 -10.56 -3.79 43.64
CA LEU A 46 -9.98 -4.61 42.58
C LEU A 46 -8.56 -4.96 42.98
N GLN A 47 -8.29 -6.25 43.14
CA GLN A 47 -6.98 -6.79 43.51
C GLN A 47 -6.36 -7.48 42.29
N PHE A 48 -5.10 -7.23 42.07
CA PHE A 48 -4.34 -7.82 40.98
C PHE A 48 -3.04 -8.45 41.50
N LYS A 49 -2.79 -9.69 41.12
CA LYS A 49 -1.53 -10.35 41.43
C LYS A 49 -0.43 -9.88 40.47
N VAL A 50 0.75 -9.61 41.00
CA VAL A 50 1.97 -9.39 40.25
C VAL A 50 2.39 -10.72 39.66
N THR A 51 2.44 -10.80 38.34
CA THR A 51 2.79 -12.01 37.59
C THR A 51 3.99 -11.75 36.69
N LYS A 52 4.70 -12.82 36.32
CA LYS A 52 5.68 -12.75 35.24
C LYS A 52 5.03 -13.12 33.94
N GLU A 53 5.07 -12.20 33.01
CA GLU A 53 4.50 -12.38 31.67
C GLU A 53 5.39 -11.73 30.62
N ASP A 54 5.17 -12.11 29.38
CA ASP A 54 5.75 -11.41 28.24
C ASP A 54 4.98 -10.10 28.02
N LEU A 55 5.71 -9.00 28.00
CA LEU A 55 5.16 -7.67 27.72
C LEU A 55 5.54 -7.25 26.31
N ILE A 56 4.56 -6.90 25.50
CA ILE A 56 4.75 -6.51 24.10
C ILE A 56 4.19 -5.11 23.91
N ASN A 57 5.05 -4.21 23.44
CA ASN A 57 4.61 -2.91 22.96
C ASN A 57 4.35 -3.01 21.47
N SER A 58 3.22 -2.52 21.01
CA SER A 58 2.80 -2.63 19.63
C SER A 58 2.17 -1.35 19.12
N ILE A 59 2.25 -1.16 17.80
CA ILE A 59 1.60 -0.08 17.07
C ILE A 59 0.59 -0.69 16.12
N GLU A 60 -0.66 -0.25 16.21
CA GLU A 60 -1.70 -0.64 15.27
C GLU A 60 -1.66 0.26 14.04
N VAL A 61 -1.63 -0.35 12.85
CA VAL A 61 -1.62 0.33 11.56
C VAL A 61 -2.75 -0.19 10.69
N LYS A 62 -3.46 0.72 10.03
CA LYS A 62 -4.56 0.37 9.10
C LYS A 62 -4.14 0.70 7.68
N GLY A 63 -4.46 -0.19 6.75
CA GLY A 63 -4.12 0.02 5.36
C GLY A 63 -4.87 -0.93 4.42
N LYS A 64 -4.36 -1.03 3.20
CA LYS A 64 -4.93 -1.90 2.18
C LYS A 64 -3.90 -2.91 1.69
N SER A 65 -4.41 -4.09 1.33
CA SER A 65 -3.61 -5.06 0.59
C SER A 65 -3.31 -4.53 -0.81
N SER A 66 -2.09 -4.72 -1.27
CA SER A 66 -1.64 -4.38 -2.63
C SER A 66 -0.73 -5.49 -3.14
N TYR A 67 -0.65 -5.65 -4.45
CA TYR A 67 0.34 -6.55 -5.02
C TYR A 67 1.75 -6.03 -4.76
N GLU A 68 2.69 -6.93 -4.50
CA GLU A 68 4.09 -6.56 -4.30
C GLU A 68 4.65 -5.94 -5.58
N LYS A 69 4.33 -6.53 -6.72
CA LYS A 69 4.78 -6.10 -8.04
C LYS A 69 3.59 -5.95 -8.98
N GLU A 70 3.52 -4.80 -9.63
CA GLU A 70 2.59 -4.52 -10.70
C GLU A 70 3.37 -3.99 -11.92
N THR A 71 3.31 -4.71 -13.03
CA THR A 71 3.88 -4.24 -14.28
C THR A 71 2.77 -3.68 -15.15
N ARG A 72 2.82 -2.39 -15.42
CA ARG A 72 1.83 -1.68 -16.23
C ARG A 72 2.09 -1.94 -17.70
N VAL A 73 1.02 -2.25 -18.43
CA VAL A 73 1.05 -2.50 -19.88
C VAL A 73 0.47 -1.30 -20.58
N TYR A 74 1.25 -0.71 -21.49
CA TYR A 74 0.89 0.46 -22.29
C TYR A 74 0.83 0.11 -23.76
N ALA A 75 0.01 0.83 -24.52
CA ALA A 75 0.01 0.73 -25.98
C ALA A 75 1.30 1.31 -26.56
N PRO A 76 2.03 0.55 -27.42
CA PRO A 76 3.28 1.02 -28.00
C PRO A 76 3.07 2.10 -29.07
N PHE A 77 1.92 2.12 -29.73
CA PHE A 77 1.52 3.12 -30.71
C PHE A 77 0.01 3.15 -30.88
N THR A 78 -0.52 4.18 -31.49
CA THR A 78 -1.95 4.30 -31.81
C THR A 78 -2.34 3.38 -32.95
N GLY A 79 -3.30 2.48 -32.72
CA GLY A 79 -3.74 1.54 -33.74
C GLY A 79 -4.97 0.72 -33.33
N GLU A 80 -5.53 0.00 -34.28
CA GLU A 80 -6.59 -0.97 -34.03
C GLU A 80 -6.00 -2.27 -33.47
N VAL A 81 -6.74 -2.90 -32.54
CA VAL A 81 -6.34 -4.19 -32.01
C VAL A 81 -6.90 -5.29 -32.91
N LYS A 82 -6.00 -6.03 -33.56
CA LYS A 82 -6.36 -7.18 -34.38
C LYS A 82 -6.86 -8.35 -33.56
N ALA A 83 -6.15 -8.64 -32.48
CA ALA A 83 -6.47 -9.77 -31.63
C ALA A 83 -6.04 -9.52 -30.18
N TRP A 84 -6.87 -9.97 -29.26
CA TRP A 84 -6.56 -10.16 -27.84
C TRP A 84 -6.35 -11.66 -27.62
N ASN A 85 -5.16 -12.07 -27.16
CA ASN A 85 -4.81 -13.48 -26.93
C ASN A 85 -4.93 -13.86 -25.46
N MET A 86 -5.50 -13.00 -24.64
CA MET A 86 -5.76 -13.25 -23.22
C MET A 86 -7.12 -12.67 -22.83
N ALA A 87 -7.68 -13.16 -21.74
CA ALA A 87 -8.88 -12.63 -21.11
C ALA A 87 -8.50 -11.85 -19.84
N ASP A 88 -9.43 -11.05 -19.32
CA ASP A 88 -9.27 -10.42 -18.01
C ASP A 88 -9.14 -11.48 -16.91
N GLY A 89 -8.18 -11.34 -16.02
CA GLY A 89 -7.88 -12.33 -14.99
C GLY A 89 -7.13 -13.59 -15.48
N ALA A 90 -6.73 -13.65 -16.76
CA ALA A 90 -6.00 -14.81 -17.27
C ALA A 90 -4.57 -14.84 -16.76
N GLN A 91 -4.09 -16.04 -16.44
CA GLN A 91 -2.68 -16.28 -16.15
C GLN A 91 -1.88 -16.16 -17.44
N VAL A 92 -0.79 -15.42 -17.39
CA VAL A 92 0.15 -15.20 -18.50
C VAL A 92 1.55 -15.58 -18.09
N THR A 93 2.33 -16.09 -19.04
CA THR A 93 3.75 -16.43 -18.85
C THR A 93 4.63 -15.43 -19.60
N LYS A 94 5.83 -15.22 -19.11
CA LYS A 94 6.81 -14.34 -19.75
C LYS A 94 7.04 -14.75 -21.21
N GLY A 95 6.93 -13.77 -22.13
CA GLY A 95 7.05 -13.99 -23.57
C GLY A 95 5.75 -14.42 -24.25
N GLN A 96 4.67 -14.71 -23.53
CA GLN A 96 3.37 -15.02 -24.11
C GLN A 96 2.80 -13.78 -24.81
N LEU A 97 2.28 -13.96 -26.04
CA LEU A 97 1.63 -12.90 -26.81
C LEU A 97 0.32 -12.48 -26.12
N LEU A 98 0.22 -11.20 -25.75
CA LEU A 98 -0.97 -10.64 -25.09
C LEU A 98 -1.96 -10.06 -26.09
N PHE A 99 -1.47 -9.24 -27.02
CA PHE A 99 -2.29 -8.64 -28.06
C PHE A 99 -1.45 -8.32 -29.30
N GLU A 100 -2.17 -8.15 -30.41
CA GLU A 100 -1.59 -7.73 -31.68
C GLU A 100 -2.29 -6.47 -32.19
N LEU A 101 -1.50 -5.44 -32.53
CA LEU A 101 -1.99 -4.20 -33.13
C LEU A 101 -1.86 -4.26 -34.66
N ASP A 102 -2.74 -3.55 -35.36
CA ASP A 102 -2.61 -3.41 -36.79
C ASP A 102 -1.44 -2.49 -37.17
N ALA A 103 -0.36 -3.10 -37.63
CA ALA A 103 0.81 -2.40 -38.12
C ALA A 103 0.77 -2.12 -39.62
N THR A 104 -0.33 -2.40 -40.33
CA THR A 104 -0.48 -2.17 -41.77
C THR A 104 -0.21 -0.71 -42.18
N PRO A 105 -0.73 0.31 -41.48
CA PRO A 105 -0.42 1.70 -41.78
C PRO A 105 1.06 2.01 -41.63
N LEU A 106 1.72 1.52 -40.57
CA LEU A 106 3.17 1.72 -40.36
C LEU A 106 4.01 1.07 -41.44
N ARG A 107 3.65 -0.15 -41.89
CA ARG A 107 4.33 -0.85 -42.98
C ARG A 107 4.21 -0.08 -44.30
N THR A 108 3.02 0.51 -44.56
CA THR A 108 2.81 1.35 -45.74
C THR A 108 3.69 2.61 -45.72
N GLU A 109 3.79 3.26 -44.56
CA GLU A 109 4.68 4.42 -44.39
C GLU A 109 6.14 4.05 -44.52
N ILE A 110 6.56 2.91 -43.97
CA ILE A 110 7.94 2.38 -44.15
C ILE A 110 8.24 2.20 -45.64
N ALA A 111 7.33 1.55 -46.39
CA ALA A 111 7.53 1.36 -47.85
C ALA A 111 7.62 2.70 -48.61
N SER A 112 6.83 3.69 -48.23
CA SER A 112 6.89 5.05 -48.77
C SER A 112 8.22 5.73 -48.50
N LEU A 113 8.70 5.67 -47.23
CA LEU A 113 10.00 6.24 -46.86
C LEU A 113 11.17 5.54 -47.55
N GLN A 114 11.13 4.20 -47.70
CA GLN A 114 12.12 3.43 -48.44
C GLN A 114 12.18 3.84 -49.91
N THR A 115 10.99 4.06 -50.51
CA THR A 115 10.89 4.55 -51.90
C THR A 115 11.47 5.95 -52.04
N THR A 116 11.17 6.83 -51.07
CA THR A 116 11.73 8.19 -51.04
C THR A 116 13.24 8.19 -50.92
N LEU A 117 13.78 7.37 -50.00
CA LEU A 117 15.25 7.21 -49.82
C LEU A 117 15.91 6.70 -51.09
N LYS A 118 15.31 5.68 -51.73
CA LYS A 118 15.82 5.14 -53.00
C LYS A 118 15.80 6.19 -54.09
N LYS A 119 14.71 6.98 -54.21
CA LYS A 119 14.60 8.07 -55.20
C LYS A 119 15.69 9.13 -54.96
N GLN A 120 15.92 9.57 -53.73
CA GLN A 120 16.94 10.55 -53.37
C GLN A 120 18.34 10.05 -53.73
N LYS A 121 18.65 8.79 -53.43
CA LYS A 121 19.94 8.19 -53.81
C LYS A 121 20.14 8.18 -55.32
N LEU A 122 19.12 7.77 -56.11
CA LEU A 122 19.19 7.77 -57.56
C LEU A 122 19.33 9.20 -58.16
N GLU A 123 18.68 10.19 -57.56
CA GLU A 123 18.82 11.60 -57.94
C GLU A 123 20.24 12.12 -57.66
N ALA A 124 20.80 11.78 -56.49
CA ALA A 124 22.18 12.12 -56.15
C ALA A 124 23.19 11.44 -57.11
N ASP A 125 23.00 10.14 -57.41
CA ASP A 125 23.81 9.39 -58.35
C ASP A 125 23.75 9.99 -59.74
N LEU A 126 22.56 10.37 -60.23
CA LEU A 126 22.36 11.03 -61.51
C LEU A 126 23.03 12.41 -61.54
N ALA A 127 22.93 13.19 -60.44
CA ALA A 127 23.65 14.48 -60.37
C ALA A 127 25.13 14.30 -60.38
N ASN A 128 25.69 13.28 -59.71
CA ASN A 128 27.08 12.94 -59.73
C ASN A 128 27.55 12.48 -61.12
N PHE A 129 26.77 11.63 -61.83
CA PHE A 129 27.05 11.20 -63.18
C PHE A 129 27.04 12.37 -64.12
N LYS A 130 26.07 13.27 -64.09
CA LYS A 130 26.04 14.47 -64.96
C LYS A 130 27.24 15.40 -64.71
N ALA A 131 27.69 15.52 -63.48
CA ALA A 131 28.84 16.33 -63.12
C ALA A 131 30.19 15.69 -63.53
N ALA A 132 30.21 14.35 -63.63
CA ALA A 132 31.35 13.57 -64.15
C ALA A 132 31.35 13.39 -65.68
N GLY A 133 30.32 13.97 -66.37
CA GLY A 133 30.19 13.89 -67.82
C GLY A 133 31.53 14.25 -68.57
N PRO A 134 31.71 13.78 -69.77
CA PRO A 134 33.01 13.82 -70.44
C PRO A 134 33.54 15.25 -70.45
N GLN A 135 34.62 15.49 -69.68
CA GLN A 135 35.50 16.59 -69.94
C GLN A 135 35.99 16.32 -71.35
N GLY A 136 35.27 16.97 -72.28
CA GLY A 136 35.72 16.91 -73.68
C GLY A 136 37.21 17.16 -73.70
N ASP A 137 37.91 16.20 -74.34
CA ASP A 137 39.33 16.28 -74.67
C ASP A 137 39.58 17.57 -75.47
N SER A 138 39.73 18.65 -74.73
CA SER A 138 40.28 19.87 -75.31
C SER A 138 41.78 19.79 -75.21
N THR A 139 42.36 18.78 -75.95
CA THR A 139 43.71 18.84 -76.35
C THR A 139 43.83 19.96 -77.35
N GLY A 140 44.20 21.12 -76.90
CA GLY A 140 44.65 22.16 -77.82
C GLY A 140 44.03 23.54 -77.53
N VAL A 141 44.31 24.14 -76.44
CA VAL A 141 44.51 25.61 -76.39
C VAL A 141 45.54 25.93 -75.32
N ALA A 142 46.47 26.72 -75.76
CA ALA A 142 47.69 27.23 -75.15
C ALA A 142 47.59 27.50 -73.61
N ALA A 143 48.67 27.21 -72.91
CA ALA A 143 48.98 27.69 -71.58
C ALA A 143 49.03 29.26 -71.62
N GLY A 144 47.87 29.85 -71.39
CA GLY A 144 47.68 31.30 -71.25
C GLY A 144 46.66 31.53 -70.09
N ALA A 145 47.17 32.06 -68.99
CA ALA A 145 46.48 32.72 -67.91
C ALA A 145 45.04 32.19 -67.58
N VAL A 146 44.95 31.20 -66.77
CA VAL A 146 43.70 30.89 -66.02
C VAL A 146 43.45 32.10 -65.17
N GLY A 147 42.45 32.93 -65.56
CA GLY A 147 42.09 34.12 -64.79
C GLY A 147 41.65 33.75 -63.36
N GLU A 148 42.05 34.62 -62.46
CA GLU A 148 41.62 34.40 -61.00
C GLU A 148 40.13 34.15 -60.83
N ASP A 149 39.29 34.69 -61.70
CA ASP A 149 37.85 34.52 -61.70
C ASP A 149 37.42 33.09 -62.09
N ASP A 150 38.16 32.43 -62.97
CA ASP A 150 37.92 31.05 -63.43
C ASP A 150 38.30 30.04 -62.27
N ALA A 151 39.38 30.34 -61.57
CA ALA A 151 39.81 29.56 -60.41
C ALA A 151 38.87 29.73 -59.28
N ARG A 152 38.31 30.92 -58.97
CA ARG A 152 37.32 31.18 -57.95
C ARG A 152 35.99 30.51 -58.26
N SER A 153 35.56 30.52 -59.54
CA SER A 153 34.30 29.85 -59.96
C SER A 153 34.37 28.34 -59.81
N ARG A 154 35.50 27.71 -60.16
CA ARG A 154 35.75 26.27 -59.95
C ARG A 154 35.78 25.90 -58.47
N PHE A 155 36.44 26.68 -57.62
CA PHE A 155 36.48 26.49 -56.20
C PHE A 155 35.06 26.60 -55.61
N ALA A 156 34.29 27.63 -55.95
CA ALA A 156 32.93 27.80 -55.54
C ALA A 156 32.00 26.64 -55.94
N ALA A 157 32.18 26.10 -57.15
CA ALA A 157 31.44 24.93 -57.65
C ALA A 157 31.78 23.67 -56.87
N VAL A 158 33.08 23.44 -56.56
CA VAL A 158 33.47 22.29 -55.70
C VAL A 158 32.93 22.39 -54.30
N GLU A 159 32.97 23.57 -53.68
CA GLU A 159 32.46 23.77 -52.31
C GLU A 159 30.94 23.68 -52.29
N ALA A 160 30.22 24.22 -53.28
CA ALA A 160 28.78 24.05 -53.41
C ALA A 160 28.36 22.59 -53.53
N ARG A 161 29.14 21.79 -54.29
CA ARG A 161 28.92 20.35 -54.43
C ARG A 161 29.10 19.64 -53.10
N LYS A 162 30.19 19.94 -52.39
CA LYS A 162 30.44 19.36 -51.06
C LYS A 162 29.33 19.67 -50.07
N ILE A 163 28.84 20.91 -50.07
CA ILE A 163 27.70 21.31 -49.24
C ILE A 163 26.41 20.53 -49.63
N GLN A 164 26.19 20.35 -50.94
CA GLN A 164 25.05 19.59 -51.44
C GLN A 164 25.13 18.10 -51.04
N ASP A 165 26.32 17.49 -51.10
CA ASP A 165 26.54 16.12 -50.67
C ASP A 165 26.29 15.96 -49.18
N GLN A 166 26.78 16.89 -48.35
CA GLN A 166 26.50 16.92 -46.90
C GLN A 166 25.01 17.10 -46.63
N LEU A 167 24.31 17.94 -47.39
CA LEU A 167 22.87 18.12 -47.23
C LEU A 167 22.09 16.84 -47.58
N ASN A 168 22.52 16.13 -48.63
CA ASN A 168 21.92 14.85 -48.99
C ASN A 168 22.19 13.79 -47.92
N GLU A 169 23.37 13.72 -47.34
CA GLU A 169 23.73 12.82 -46.26
C GLU A 169 22.87 13.07 -45.02
N VAL A 170 22.65 14.34 -44.63
CA VAL A 170 21.76 14.70 -43.49
C VAL A 170 20.32 14.29 -43.77
N LYS A 171 19.81 14.50 -44.99
CA LYS A 171 18.47 14.06 -45.40
C LYS A 171 18.30 12.54 -45.32
N ASP A 172 19.27 11.80 -45.88
CA ASP A 172 19.28 10.34 -45.85
C ASP A 172 19.33 9.80 -44.44
N SER A 173 20.16 10.37 -43.56
CA SER A 173 20.26 10.01 -42.16
C SER A 173 18.94 10.27 -41.42
N SER A 174 18.26 11.39 -41.73
CA SER A 174 16.95 11.69 -41.13
C SER A 174 15.89 10.67 -41.55
N ILE A 175 15.83 10.28 -42.82
CA ILE A 175 14.89 9.25 -43.30
C ILE A 175 15.23 7.88 -42.70
N GLN A 176 16.51 7.53 -42.61
CA GLN A 176 16.95 6.28 -41.99
C GLN A 176 16.52 6.22 -40.50
N LEU A 177 16.65 7.32 -39.73
CA LEU A 177 16.19 7.41 -38.37
C LEU A 177 14.66 7.23 -38.25
N GLN A 178 13.90 7.85 -39.17
CA GLN A 178 12.43 7.66 -39.21
C GLN A 178 12.07 6.21 -39.53
N LEU A 179 12.74 5.56 -40.46
CA LEU A 179 12.56 4.16 -40.80
C LEU A 179 12.83 3.27 -39.60
N ALA A 180 13.96 3.46 -38.90
CA ALA A 180 14.31 2.70 -37.72
C ALA A 180 13.24 2.80 -36.62
N LYS A 181 12.78 4.01 -36.33
CA LYS A 181 11.69 4.23 -35.34
C LYS A 181 10.37 3.56 -35.73
N LYS A 182 10.01 3.58 -37.02
CA LYS A 182 8.78 2.93 -37.46
C LYS A 182 8.90 1.41 -37.48
N GLN A 183 10.09 0.88 -37.84
CA GLN A 183 10.36 -0.56 -37.73
C GLN A 183 10.27 -1.06 -36.29
N GLU A 184 10.86 -0.34 -35.35
CA GLU A 184 10.72 -0.64 -33.92
C GLU A 184 9.23 -0.72 -33.48
N LYS A 185 8.41 0.27 -33.92
CA LYS A 185 6.96 0.23 -33.63
C LYS A 185 6.27 -0.99 -34.26
N VAL A 186 6.66 -1.41 -35.45
CA VAL A 186 6.13 -2.61 -36.11
C VAL A 186 6.50 -3.88 -35.33
N GLU A 187 7.72 -3.96 -34.79
CA GLU A 187 8.14 -5.09 -33.93
C GLU A 187 7.32 -5.12 -32.63
N GLN A 188 7.04 -3.95 -32.07
CA GLN A 188 6.21 -3.79 -30.86
C GLN A 188 4.72 -4.03 -31.11
N ALA A 189 4.26 -4.18 -32.36
CA ALA A 189 2.85 -4.46 -32.69
C ALA A 189 2.36 -5.79 -32.07
N SER A 190 3.26 -6.74 -31.87
CA SER A 190 3.01 -7.99 -31.16
C SER A 190 3.52 -7.86 -29.72
N TYR A 191 2.66 -7.42 -28.81
CA TYR A 191 3.05 -7.19 -27.43
C TYR A 191 3.06 -8.48 -26.63
N THR A 192 4.19 -8.79 -26.01
CA THR A 192 4.35 -10.00 -25.21
C THR A 192 4.47 -9.65 -23.71
N ALA A 193 4.07 -10.58 -22.84
CA ALA A 193 4.19 -10.43 -21.40
C ALA A 193 5.67 -10.30 -20.99
N PRO A 194 6.07 -9.25 -20.27
CA PRO A 194 7.44 -9.08 -19.80
C PRO A 194 7.78 -10.00 -18.64
N GLU A 195 6.76 -10.53 -17.93
CA GLU A 195 6.90 -11.39 -16.76
C GLU A 195 5.69 -12.31 -16.58
N ASP A 196 5.85 -13.32 -15.70
CA ASP A 196 4.75 -14.20 -15.31
C ASP A 196 3.79 -13.46 -14.37
N GLY A 197 2.50 -13.77 -14.45
CA GLY A 197 1.51 -13.17 -13.57
C GLY A 197 0.08 -13.33 -14.08
N ILE A 198 -0.81 -12.51 -13.56
CA ILE A 198 -2.20 -12.41 -14.03
C ILE A 198 -2.40 -11.05 -14.69
N PHE A 199 -2.91 -11.09 -15.91
CA PHE A 199 -3.23 -9.86 -16.64
C PHE A 199 -4.61 -9.33 -16.24
N LEU A 200 -4.66 -8.04 -15.92
CA LEU A 200 -5.90 -7.32 -15.60
C LEU A 200 -6.02 -6.12 -16.53
N PHE A 201 -7.15 -6.01 -17.22
CA PHE A 201 -7.46 -4.80 -17.98
C PHE A 201 -7.66 -3.60 -17.07
N GLU A 202 -7.40 -2.40 -17.57
CA GLU A 202 -7.69 -1.17 -16.86
C GLU A 202 -9.20 -0.99 -16.64
N ASP A 203 -10.00 -1.33 -17.65
CA ASP A 203 -11.46 -1.40 -17.59
C ASP A 203 -11.91 -2.76 -18.13
N SER A 204 -12.19 -3.68 -17.23
CA SER A 204 -12.65 -5.05 -17.58
C SER A 204 -14.01 -5.07 -18.30
N ALA A 205 -14.82 -4.00 -18.18
CA ALA A 205 -16.11 -3.88 -18.85
C ALA A 205 -15.98 -3.44 -20.32
N LYS A 206 -14.84 -2.86 -20.72
CA LYS A 206 -14.61 -2.33 -22.08
C LYS A 206 -13.26 -2.74 -22.61
N ILE A 207 -13.17 -3.92 -23.19
CA ILE A 207 -11.98 -4.33 -23.94
C ILE A 207 -11.86 -3.43 -25.18
N PRO A 208 -10.80 -2.61 -25.32
CA PRO A 208 -10.70 -1.62 -26.39
C PRO A 208 -10.47 -2.29 -27.74
N LYS A 209 -11.15 -1.80 -28.78
CA LYS A 209 -10.91 -2.21 -30.18
C LYS A 209 -9.79 -1.40 -30.83
N SER A 210 -9.52 -0.22 -30.31
CA SER A 210 -8.43 0.66 -30.71
C SER A 210 -7.78 1.24 -29.46
N VAL A 211 -6.49 1.49 -29.56
CA VAL A 211 -5.69 2.05 -28.47
C VAL A 211 -4.90 3.25 -28.96
N GLU A 212 -4.63 4.19 -28.06
CA GLU A 212 -3.77 5.33 -28.32
C GLU A 212 -2.38 5.10 -27.71
N GLU A 213 -1.35 5.65 -28.35
CA GLU A 213 0.05 5.53 -27.89
C GLU A 213 0.19 5.99 -26.43
N SER A 214 0.89 5.21 -25.62
CA SER A 214 1.15 5.45 -24.19
C SER A 214 -0.09 5.42 -23.28
N VAL A 215 -1.27 5.05 -23.77
CA VAL A 215 -2.42 4.79 -22.93
C VAL A 215 -2.27 3.45 -22.24
N ARG A 216 -2.59 3.43 -20.95
CA ARG A 216 -2.53 2.21 -20.14
C ARG A 216 -3.67 1.27 -20.54
N ILE A 217 -3.32 0.08 -20.96
CA ILE A 217 -4.25 -0.99 -21.34
C ILE A 217 -4.66 -1.82 -20.14
N GLY A 218 -3.68 -2.10 -19.27
CA GLY A 218 -3.86 -2.96 -18.12
C GLY A 218 -2.58 -3.11 -17.31
N LYS A 219 -2.53 -4.16 -16.52
CA LYS A 219 -1.37 -4.51 -15.69
C LYS A 219 -1.22 -6.01 -15.54
N ILE A 220 0.02 -6.46 -15.34
CA ILE A 220 0.34 -7.82 -14.93
C ILE A 220 0.69 -7.77 -13.45
N VAL A 221 0.10 -8.66 -12.66
CA VAL A 221 0.27 -8.72 -11.20
C VAL A 221 0.62 -10.13 -10.77
N ASP A 222 1.46 -10.24 -9.75
CA ASP A 222 1.74 -11.50 -9.08
C ASP A 222 0.78 -11.64 -7.89
N LEU A 223 -0.22 -12.52 -8.02
CA LEU A 223 -1.23 -12.74 -6.96
C LEU A 223 -0.66 -13.44 -5.73
N THR A 224 0.49 -14.10 -5.87
CA THR A 224 1.10 -14.86 -4.76
C THR A 224 1.77 -13.97 -3.74
N LYS A 225 2.14 -12.75 -4.15
CA LYS A 225 2.88 -11.79 -3.32
C LYS A 225 2.08 -10.54 -3.08
N LEU A 226 1.52 -10.49 -1.89
CA LEU A 226 0.76 -9.34 -1.40
C LEU A 226 1.49 -8.65 -0.26
N LYS A 227 1.29 -7.36 -0.16
CA LYS A 227 1.80 -6.50 0.91
C LYS A 227 0.68 -5.67 1.50
N LEU A 228 0.80 -5.34 2.77
CA LEU A 228 0.00 -4.30 3.41
C LEU A 228 0.73 -2.96 3.25
N VAL A 229 0.05 -2.01 2.62
CA VAL A 229 0.50 -0.63 2.54
C VAL A 229 -0.32 0.20 3.51
N SER A 230 0.35 0.82 4.46
CA SER A 230 -0.24 1.62 5.52
C SER A 230 0.47 2.96 5.66
N THR A 231 -0.13 3.87 6.40
CA THR A 231 0.48 5.14 6.79
C THR A 231 0.49 5.27 8.31
N VAL A 232 1.58 5.81 8.85
CA VAL A 232 1.78 6.07 10.28
C VAL A 232 2.13 7.52 10.52
N GLY A 233 1.82 8.02 11.71
CA GLY A 233 2.17 9.38 12.13
C GLY A 233 3.66 9.54 12.45
N GLU A 234 4.06 10.79 12.63
CA GLU A 234 5.45 11.18 12.93
C GLU A 234 5.97 10.56 14.23
N PHE A 235 5.13 10.43 15.25
CA PHE A 235 5.54 9.85 16.55
C PHE A 235 5.79 8.35 16.48
N ASP A 236 5.11 7.63 15.61
CA ASP A 236 5.20 6.18 15.50
C ASP A 236 6.28 5.72 14.52
N VAL A 237 6.58 6.53 13.47
CA VAL A 237 7.51 6.13 12.40
C VAL A 237 8.92 5.83 12.93
N PHE A 238 9.39 6.57 13.95
CA PHE A 238 10.72 6.35 14.54
C PHE A 238 10.82 5.06 15.36
N ARG A 239 9.69 4.52 15.81
CA ARG A 239 9.62 3.28 16.58
C ARG A 239 9.53 2.06 15.68
N ILE A 240 9.18 2.22 14.40
CA ILE A 240 9.02 1.14 13.43
C ILE A 240 10.31 0.97 12.63
N LYS A 241 10.83 -0.26 12.61
CA LYS A 241 12.05 -0.60 11.86
C LYS A 241 11.79 -1.77 10.91
N PRO A 242 12.47 -1.80 9.74
CA PRO A 242 12.45 -2.97 8.88
C PRO A 242 12.83 -4.25 9.64
N GLY A 243 12.14 -5.34 9.35
CA GLY A 243 12.34 -6.63 9.99
C GLY A 243 11.43 -6.92 11.18
N MET A 244 10.71 -5.94 11.73
CA MET A 244 9.76 -6.14 12.83
C MET A 244 8.61 -7.06 12.42
N LEU A 245 8.19 -7.92 13.34
CA LEU A 245 7.06 -8.83 13.16
C LEU A 245 5.73 -8.07 13.22
N VAL A 246 4.81 -8.49 12.36
CA VAL A 246 3.49 -7.88 12.27
C VAL A 246 2.43 -8.97 12.25
N GLN A 247 1.48 -8.88 13.15
CA GLN A 247 0.27 -9.69 13.08
C GLN A 247 -0.78 -8.92 12.28
N VAL A 248 -1.22 -9.47 11.14
CA VAL A 248 -2.17 -8.81 10.25
C VAL A 248 -3.54 -9.49 10.33
N LYS A 249 -4.54 -8.71 10.58
CA LYS A 249 -5.96 -9.11 10.59
C LYS A 249 -6.63 -8.61 9.32
N VAL A 250 -7.34 -9.51 8.64
CA VAL A 250 -8.15 -9.18 7.47
C VAL A 250 -9.54 -8.80 7.96
N GLU A 251 -9.97 -7.56 7.74
CA GLU A 251 -11.26 -7.07 8.25
C GLU A 251 -12.46 -7.88 7.69
N ALA A 252 -12.37 -8.30 6.43
CA ALA A 252 -13.41 -9.12 5.79
C ALA A 252 -13.47 -10.56 6.31
N LEU A 253 -12.39 -11.05 6.93
CA LEU A 253 -12.25 -12.44 7.40
C LEU A 253 -11.99 -12.43 8.91
N LYS A 254 -13.06 -12.30 9.72
CA LYS A 254 -13.02 -12.04 11.18
C LYS A 254 -12.10 -12.97 12.00
N SER A 255 -11.79 -14.17 11.52
CA SER A 255 -11.02 -15.17 12.28
C SER A 255 -9.60 -15.39 11.74
N LYS A 256 -9.23 -14.82 10.59
CA LYS A 256 -7.94 -15.10 9.96
C LYS A 256 -6.92 -14.05 10.34
N LYS A 257 -5.84 -14.49 10.98
CA LYS A 257 -4.65 -13.71 11.26
C LYS A 257 -3.54 -14.21 10.35
N LEU A 258 -2.87 -13.30 9.68
CA LEU A 258 -1.71 -13.56 8.83
C LEU A 258 -0.48 -13.02 9.55
N GLN A 259 0.66 -13.66 9.30
CA GLN A 259 1.94 -13.15 9.72
C GLN A 259 2.50 -12.25 8.62
N GLY A 260 3.21 -11.22 9.02
CA GLY A 260 3.89 -10.31 8.12
C GLY A 260 5.16 -9.77 8.76
N LYS A 261 5.93 -9.06 7.97
CA LYS A 261 7.15 -8.40 8.41
C LYS A 261 7.24 -7.01 7.81
N VAL A 262 7.66 -6.03 8.59
CA VAL A 262 7.96 -4.70 8.06
C VAL A 262 9.09 -4.81 7.04
N GLU A 263 8.79 -4.52 5.78
CA GLU A 263 9.75 -4.54 4.67
C GLU A 263 10.43 -3.19 4.54
N LYS A 264 9.64 -2.12 4.52
CA LYS A 264 10.12 -0.77 4.27
C LYS A 264 9.34 0.26 5.07
N VAL A 265 10.07 1.25 5.58
CA VAL A 265 9.51 2.47 6.17
C VAL A 265 9.98 3.64 5.31
N SER A 266 9.05 4.44 4.79
CA SER A 266 9.38 5.63 4.00
C SER A 266 10.11 6.66 4.85
N LYS A 267 11.18 7.24 4.28
CA LYS A 267 11.88 8.37 4.90
C LYS A 267 11.29 9.73 4.49
N PHE A 268 10.31 9.72 3.60
CA PHE A 268 9.65 10.92 3.11
C PHE A 268 8.19 10.90 3.55
N ALA A 269 7.74 12.04 4.07
CA ALA A 269 6.33 12.22 4.37
C ALA A 269 5.52 12.20 3.07
N LYS A 270 4.36 11.55 3.10
CA LYS A 270 3.39 11.60 2.02
C LYS A 270 2.73 12.97 2.05
N SER A 271 2.86 13.72 0.96
CA SER A 271 2.17 15.01 0.84
C SER A 271 0.66 14.74 0.85
N GLY A 272 -0.02 15.15 1.90
CA GLY A 272 -1.47 15.12 1.98
C GLY A 272 -2.07 16.11 0.98
N THR A 273 -3.12 15.71 0.28
CA THR A 273 -3.88 16.57 -0.64
C THR A 273 -4.75 17.59 0.08
N ASP A 274 -4.77 17.58 1.42
CA ASP A 274 -5.54 18.53 2.21
C ASP A 274 -4.63 19.61 2.80
N GLN A 275 -4.83 20.83 2.34
CA GLN A 275 -4.25 22.09 2.87
C GLN A 275 -4.86 22.43 4.26
N GLY A 276 -4.78 21.52 5.22
CA GLY A 276 -5.30 21.77 6.57
C GLY A 276 -4.63 20.86 7.58
N SER A 277 -3.69 21.39 8.36
CA SER A 277 -3.19 20.94 9.69
C SER A 277 -3.09 19.42 9.94
N GLY A 278 -2.82 18.59 8.94
CA GLY A 278 -2.56 17.17 9.13
C GLY A 278 -1.10 16.95 9.52
N SER A 279 -0.84 16.19 10.60
CA SER A 279 0.49 15.74 10.95
C SER A 279 1.11 14.93 9.80
N ALA A 280 2.45 15.01 9.65
CA ALA A 280 3.18 14.28 8.63
C ALA A 280 2.88 12.77 8.70
N GLN A 281 2.55 12.17 7.55
CA GLN A 281 2.27 10.74 7.43
C GLN A 281 3.37 10.06 6.63
N PHE A 282 3.80 8.90 7.10
CA PHE A 282 4.86 8.10 6.48
C PHE A 282 4.30 6.75 6.05
N GLU A 283 4.67 6.33 4.85
CA GLU A 283 4.25 5.04 4.34
C GLU A 283 5.08 3.91 4.93
N VAL A 284 4.39 2.87 5.39
CA VAL A 284 4.97 1.63 5.87
C VAL A 284 4.46 0.48 5.00
N THR A 285 5.40 -0.28 4.45
CA THR A 285 5.12 -1.47 3.65
C THR A 285 5.45 -2.71 4.47
N ILE A 286 4.50 -3.61 4.56
CA ILE A 286 4.59 -4.86 5.31
C ILE A 286 4.38 -6.01 4.33
N SER A 287 5.39 -6.88 4.18
CA SER A 287 5.25 -8.13 3.42
C SER A 287 4.34 -9.09 4.17
N LEU A 288 3.50 -9.81 3.45
CA LEU A 288 2.53 -10.76 4.01
C LEU A 288 2.90 -12.18 3.63
N GLU A 289 2.61 -13.13 4.50
CA GLU A 289 2.64 -14.54 4.14
C GLU A 289 1.61 -14.83 3.05
N GLN A 290 1.98 -15.74 2.15
CA GLN A 290 1.12 -16.16 1.04
C GLN A 290 -0.21 -16.72 1.55
N SER A 291 -1.31 -16.28 0.95
CA SER A 291 -2.65 -16.73 1.29
C SER A 291 -3.57 -16.63 0.08
N ASP A 292 -4.15 -17.77 -0.31
CA ASP A 292 -5.07 -17.87 -1.46
C ASP A 292 -6.38 -17.10 -1.28
N GLN A 293 -6.68 -16.68 -0.04
CA GLN A 293 -7.89 -15.93 0.28
C GLN A 293 -7.68 -14.41 0.34
N LEU A 294 -6.44 -13.97 0.16
CA LEU A 294 -6.11 -12.55 0.20
C LEU A 294 -6.07 -12.00 -1.23
N ILE A 295 -6.84 -10.96 -1.47
CA ILE A 295 -6.86 -10.22 -2.74
C ILE A 295 -6.45 -8.77 -2.50
N ALA A 296 -5.96 -8.08 -3.52
CA ALA A 296 -5.62 -6.67 -3.41
C ALA A 296 -6.87 -5.80 -3.19
N GLY A 297 -6.71 -4.70 -2.46
CA GLY A 297 -7.78 -3.76 -2.15
C GLY A 297 -8.52 -4.03 -0.85
N LEU A 298 -8.30 -5.17 -0.19
CA LEU A 298 -8.91 -5.46 1.11
C LEU A 298 -8.35 -4.54 2.20
N SER A 299 -9.22 -4.14 3.13
CA SER A 299 -8.81 -3.43 4.34
C SER A 299 -8.18 -4.40 5.34
N LEU A 300 -6.99 -4.06 5.79
CA LEU A 300 -6.17 -4.83 6.71
C LEU A 300 -5.80 -3.97 7.92
N THR A 301 -5.76 -4.61 9.09
CA THR A 301 -5.21 -4.02 10.30
C THR A 301 -3.98 -4.82 10.71
N GLY A 302 -2.83 -4.15 10.79
CA GLY A 302 -1.56 -4.73 11.22
C GLY A 302 -1.21 -4.28 12.63
N THR A 303 -0.79 -5.21 13.49
CA THR A 303 -0.21 -4.94 14.81
C THR A 303 1.28 -5.19 14.72
N ILE A 304 2.08 -4.14 14.72
CA ILE A 304 3.55 -4.19 14.62
C ILE A 304 4.12 -4.30 16.03
N GLU A 305 4.87 -5.37 16.32
CA GLU A 305 5.59 -5.50 17.58
C GLU A 305 6.83 -4.61 17.56
N THR A 306 6.83 -3.54 18.36
CA THR A 306 7.95 -2.59 18.41
C THR A 306 8.96 -2.92 19.48
N GLU A 307 8.52 -3.51 20.57
CA GLU A 307 9.39 -3.94 21.66
C GLU A 307 8.78 -5.15 22.37
N ARG A 308 9.59 -6.12 22.73
CA ARG A 308 9.20 -7.31 23.49
C ARG A 308 10.14 -7.52 24.66
N LYS A 309 9.59 -7.70 25.83
CA LYS A 309 10.31 -8.18 27.02
C LYS A 309 9.68 -9.49 27.49
N THR A 310 10.52 -10.48 27.71
CA THR A 310 10.08 -11.82 28.12
C THR A 310 10.20 -11.99 29.62
N SER A 311 9.22 -12.66 30.23
CA SER A 311 9.25 -13.04 31.64
C SER A 311 9.53 -11.88 32.61
N THR A 312 8.90 -10.72 32.38
CA THR A 312 9.06 -9.54 33.23
C THR A 312 7.89 -9.44 34.23
N LEU A 313 8.16 -8.85 35.40
CA LEU A 313 7.10 -8.60 36.40
C LEU A 313 6.17 -7.51 35.87
N VAL A 314 4.87 -7.79 35.84
CA VAL A 314 3.86 -6.85 35.34
C VAL A 314 2.75 -6.62 36.34
N VAL A 315 2.25 -5.39 36.31
CA VAL A 315 1.03 -4.97 37.02
C VAL A 315 0.09 -4.27 36.02
N PRO A 316 -1.21 -4.26 36.23
CA PRO A 316 -2.11 -3.43 35.42
C PRO A 316 -1.71 -1.96 35.49
N THR A 317 -1.61 -1.28 34.36
CA THR A 317 -1.22 0.14 34.28
C THR A 317 -2.12 1.02 35.16
N LEU A 318 -3.40 0.67 35.26
CA LEU A 318 -4.36 1.36 36.14
C LEU A 318 -4.01 1.29 37.64
N ALA A 319 -3.23 0.30 38.08
CA ALA A 319 -2.83 0.17 39.48
C ALA A 319 -1.53 0.94 39.81
N VAL A 320 -0.84 1.47 38.78
CA VAL A 320 0.35 2.30 38.96
C VAL A 320 -0.08 3.76 39.15
N MET A 321 0.31 4.32 40.28
CA MET A 321 0.07 5.72 40.60
C MET A 321 1.35 6.52 40.45
N HIS A 322 1.19 7.79 40.09
CA HIS A 322 2.28 8.70 39.85
C HIS A 322 2.10 9.99 40.68
N GLU A 323 3.10 10.34 41.45
CA GLU A 323 3.14 11.59 42.18
C GLU A 323 4.49 12.27 41.99
N LYS A 324 4.50 13.42 41.29
CA LYS A 324 5.70 14.12 40.83
C LYS A 324 6.56 13.20 39.94
N GLU A 325 7.71 12.74 40.40
CA GLU A 325 8.62 11.83 39.66
C GLU A 325 8.64 10.42 40.26
N ILE A 326 7.74 10.12 41.20
CA ILE A 326 7.72 8.85 41.93
C ILE A 326 6.54 8.01 41.49
N TYR A 327 6.83 6.80 41.02
CA TYR A 327 5.81 5.79 40.72
C TYR A 327 5.61 4.89 41.96
N TYR A 328 4.36 4.59 42.30
CA TYR A 328 4.04 3.74 43.41
C TYR A 328 2.76 2.93 43.16
N VAL A 329 2.59 1.86 43.92
CA VAL A 329 1.39 1.05 43.94
C VAL A 329 0.89 0.89 45.37
N MET A 330 -0.37 0.53 45.54
CA MET A 330 -0.92 0.15 46.84
C MET A 330 -0.78 -1.36 47.00
N LEU A 331 0.16 -1.78 47.81
CA LEU A 331 0.47 -3.19 48.07
C LEU A 331 -0.39 -3.71 49.24
N GLN A 332 -1.06 -4.84 49.04
CA GLN A 332 -1.78 -5.55 50.08
C GLN A 332 -0.76 -6.37 50.90
N THR A 333 -0.67 -6.07 52.20
CA THR A 333 0.14 -6.82 53.17
C THR A 333 -0.79 -7.45 54.23
N PRO A 334 -0.28 -8.41 55.07
CA PRO A 334 -1.02 -8.95 56.20
C PRO A 334 -1.47 -7.88 57.20
N GLN A 335 -0.76 -6.72 57.24
CA GLN A 335 -1.05 -5.60 58.14
C GLN A 335 -2.01 -4.58 57.52
N GLY A 336 -2.36 -4.71 56.25
CA GLY A 336 -3.22 -3.78 55.53
C GLY A 336 -2.62 -3.35 54.19
N VAL A 337 -3.17 -2.28 53.62
CA VAL A 337 -2.71 -1.73 52.36
C VAL A 337 -1.67 -0.67 52.63
N GLU A 338 -0.48 -0.79 52.02
CA GLU A 338 0.60 0.16 52.14
C GLU A 338 1.03 0.74 50.78
N ARG A 339 1.50 1.98 50.77
CA ARG A 339 2.10 2.59 49.62
C ARG A 339 3.51 2.01 49.41
N ARG A 340 3.74 1.44 48.24
CA ARG A 340 5.07 0.90 47.87
C ARG A 340 5.60 1.61 46.63
N GLU A 341 6.74 2.26 46.77
CA GLU A 341 7.45 2.87 45.62
C GLU A 341 8.02 1.80 44.71
N ILE A 342 7.93 2.04 43.40
CA ILE A 342 8.39 1.12 42.35
C ILE A 342 9.19 1.84 41.30
N GLU A 343 10.14 1.12 40.66
CA GLU A 343 10.77 1.54 39.43
C GLU A 343 10.05 0.84 38.27
N ILE A 344 9.50 1.61 37.33
CA ILE A 344 8.81 1.09 36.17
C ILE A 344 9.75 0.98 34.98
N GLY A 345 9.47 0.03 34.09
CA GLY A 345 10.17 -0.13 32.82
C GLY A 345 9.26 0.16 31.64
N MET A 346 9.02 -0.86 30.80
CA MET A 346 8.12 -0.76 29.65
C MET A 346 6.68 -0.56 30.13
N GLU A 347 6.00 0.41 29.54
CA GLU A 347 4.58 0.70 29.77
C GLU A 347 3.76 0.43 28.52
N THR A 348 2.65 -0.28 28.69
CA THR A 348 1.63 -0.46 27.65
C THR A 348 0.29 0.05 28.18
N PRO A 349 -0.73 0.23 27.32
CA PRO A 349 -2.06 0.66 27.78
C PRO A 349 -2.69 -0.23 28.85
N GLU A 350 -2.35 -1.53 28.88
CA GLU A 350 -2.96 -2.52 29.77
C GLU A 350 -2.07 -2.86 30.97
N LYS A 351 -0.76 -2.97 30.76
CA LYS A 351 0.21 -3.47 31.74
C LYS A 351 1.47 -2.64 31.76
N THR A 352 2.04 -2.48 32.96
CA THR A 352 3.32 -1.79 33.18
C THR A 352 4.32 -2.78 33.81
N GLU A 353 5.53 -2.79 33.27
CA GLU A 353 6.66 -3.52 33.82
C GLU A 353 7.14 -2.90 35.12
N VAL A 354 7.37 -3.73 36.13
CA VAL A 354 8.02 -3.33 37.37
C VAL A 354 9.43 -3.90 37.44
N VAL A 355 10.41 -2.98 37.40
CA VAL A 355 11.84 -3.35 37.45
C VAL A 355 12.30 -3.59 38.89
N LYS A 356 11.80 -2.78 39.84
CA LYS A 356 12.10 -2.92 41.28
C LYS A 356 10.88 -2.51 42.13
N GLY A 357 10.84 -3.04 43.34
CA GLY A 357 9.85 -2.68 44.36
C GLY A 357 8.78 -3.72 44.64
N LEU A 358 8.58 -4.69 43.74
CA LEU A 358 7.62 -5.79 43.91
C LEU A 358 8.27 -7.15 43.63
N ASN A 359 7.64 -8.19 44.16
CA ASN A 359 7.96 -9.59 43.88
C ASN A 359 6.81 -10.29 43.20
N GLU A 360 7.13 -11.40 42.51
CA GLU A 360 6.11 -12.25 41.94
C GLU A 360 5.19 -12.81 43.04
N GLY A 361 3.86 -12.70 42.84
CA GLY A 361 2.85 -13.13 43.78
C GLY A 361 2.35 -12.04 44.71
N ASP A 362 3.02 -10.89 44.80
CA ASP A 362 2.51 -9.71 45.49
C ASP A 362 1.11 -9.33 45.00
N THR A 363 0.28 -8.75 45.84
CA THR A 363 -1.05 -8.31 45.45
C THR A 363 -1.14 -6.79 45.49
N VAL A 364 -1.40 -6.17 44.35
CA VAL A 364 -1.63 -4.72 44.24
C VAL A 364 -3.11 -4.41 44.18
N VAL A 365 -3.48 -3.28 44.71
CA VAL A 365 -4.86 -2.87 44.94
C VAL A 365 -5.14 -1.59 44.18
N LEU A 366 -6.23 -1.56 43.43
CA LEU A 366 -6.71 -0.35 42.77
C LEU A 366 -7.57 0.44 43.77
N GLN A 367 -7.20 1.70 44.01
CA GLN A 367 -8.01 2.63 44.84
C GLN A 367 -8.91 3.50 43.97
#